data_7009ccfca4f19709a46f007d50b064cd
#
_entry.id   7009ccfca4f19709a46f007d50b064cd
#
_cell.length_a   1.000
_cell.length_b   1.000
_cell.length_c   1.000
_cell.angle_alpha   90.00
_cell.angle_beta   90.00
_cell.angle_gamma   90.00
#
_symmetry.space_group_name_H-M   'P 1'
#
loop_
_entity.id
_entity.type
_entity.pdbx_description
1 polymer ?
#
loop_
_entity_poly.entity_id
_entity_poly.type
_entity_poly.pdbx_seq_one_letter_code
_entity_poly.pdbx_strand_id
1 'polypeptide(L)'
;MTAPLRMLTWDQLAAARPDMVATMRAYLTQIGCVLRPGSVMGADQALRSLAQFLLAEHPHIEQVAQIDRPQIEGYKPWLAARPGQNRPRITPATIAHRLGTLRMFFLRIDEWGWDDAPARVPMFPGDVPRQDYGLPKALNDPTAAKLLQADPRMLIGVTVEFLLRTGLRVGEYTALAADAVVLIGDTHWLHVPIGKLHEDRYLPLHPRVVELVDAYRAAHVPPGHRLLLPRENGKALDRHTVTRFINKAGTTAGLAHIHPHQLRHTLATQAINRGMSLEAIAAMLGHKSLDMTLVYAKIANRTVAEEYFTVAEKVDALYASPAQLPADALGPNMTRLNREHHRLLGNGYCVRPTVMDCEFENICETCTYFTTGLEFRPTLLAQRADACAKGQTRRASIYDTLIASLDTTEAS
;
A
#
# COMPACT_ATOMS: atom_id res chain seq x y z
N MET A 1 36.16 -14.05 18.71
CA MET A 1 34.74 -14.15 18.35
C MET A 1 33.97 -14.54 19.60
N THR A 2 33.37 -13.58 20.29
CA THR A 2 32.50 -13.83 21.45
C THR A 2 31.21 -14.49 20.93
N ALA A 3 30.87 -15.66 21.47
CA ALA A 3 29.66 -16.40 21.17
C ALA A 3 28.43 -15.48 21.28
N PRO A 4 27.41 -15.62 20.43
CA PRO A 4 26.21 -14.80 20.51
C PRO A 4 25.63 -14.96 21.92
N LEU A 5 25.59 -13.87 22.69
CA LEU A 5 25.04 -13.86 24.05
C LEU A 5 23.58 -14.33 23.97
N ARG A 6 23.36 -15.57 24.40
CA ARG A 6 22.01 -16.17 24.49
C ARG A 6 21.17 -15.31 25.43
N MET A 7 19.91 -15.11 25.08
CA MET A 7 18.98 -14.40 25.96
C MET A 7 18.79 -15.21 27.26
N LEU A 8 19.00 -14.58 28.40
CA LEU A 8 18.83 -15.20 29.71
C LEU A 8 17.37 -15.58 29.94
N THR A 9 17.15 -16.67 30.65
CA THR A 9 15.80 -17.07 31.11
C THR A 9 15.34 -16.17 32.26
N TRP A 10 14.05 -16.16 32.53
CA TRP A 10 13.50 -15.44 33.67
C TRP A 10 14.08 -15.91 34.99
N ASP A 11 14.33 -17.20 35.17
CA ASP A 11 14.89 -17.76 36.39
C ASP A 11 16.34 -17.32 36.61
N GLN A 12 17.15 -17.25 35.53
CA GLN A 12 18.50 -16.70 35.61
C GLN A 12 18.52 -15.20 35.94
N LEU A 13 17.58 -14.45 35.42
CA LEU A 13 17.44 -13.03 35.71
C LEU A 13 16.92 -12.82 37.12
N ALA A 14 15.95 -13.62 37.60
CA ALA A 14 15.38 -13.52 38.95
C ALA A 14 16.40 -13.88 40.04
N ALA A 15 17.31 -14.81 39.78
CA ALA A 15 18.38 -15.14 40.68
C ALA A 15 19.30 -13.93 40.97
N ALA A 16 19.45 -13.02 40.02
CA ALA A 16 20.30 -11.83 40.19
C ALA A 16 19.48 -10.55 40.53
N ARG A 17 18.22 -10.46 40.08
CA ARG A 17 17.37 -9.24 40.21
C ARG A 17 15.91 -9.62 40.48
N PRO A 18 15.60 -10.16 41.69
CA PRO A 18 14.27 -10.70 41.96
C PRO A 18 13.15 -9.65 41.85
N ASP A 19 13.33 -8.45 42.37
CA ASP A 19 12.33 -7.39 42.39
C ASP A 19 12.02 -6.87 40.96
N MET A 20 13.05 -6.56 40.18
CA MET A 20 12.90 -6.14 38.81
C MET A 20 12.16 -7.19 37.99
N VAL A 21 12.49 -8.46 38.15
CA VAL A 21 11.85 -9.57 37.42
C VAL A 21 10.40 -9.74 37.90
N ALA A 22 10.12 -9.57 39.20
CA ALA A 22 8.77 -9.65 39.72
C ALA A 22 7.84 -8.61 39.06
N THR A 23 8.27 -7.36 38.99
CA THR A 23 7.53 -6.27 38.30
C THR A 23 7.33 -6.57 36.83
N MET A 24 8.37 -7.00 36.09
CA MET A 24 8.28 -7.32 34.66
C MET A 24 7.35 -8.51 34.38
N ARG A 25 7.38 -9.54 35.24
CA ARG A 25 6.47 -10.70 35.11
C ARG A 25 5.03 -10.35 35.47
N ALA A 26 4.81 -9.52 36.48
CA ALA A 26 3.50 -8.98 36.83
C ALA A 26 2.89 -8.21 35.62
N TYR A 27 3.68 -7.37 34.97
CA TYR A 27 3.26 -6.68 33.76
C TYR A 27 2.87 -7.66 32.65
N LEU A 28 3.69 -8.68 32.37
CA LEU A 28 3.38 -9.69 31.35
C LEU A 28 2.07 -10.44 31.64
N THR A 29 1.81 -10.71 32.93
CA THR A 29 0.55 -11.32 33.37
C THR A 29 -0.65 -10.40 33.06
N GLN A 30 -0.54 -9.11 33.44
CA GLN A 30 -1.62 -8.14 33.20
C GLN A 30 -1.92 -7.97 31.69
N ILE A 31 -0.91 -7.76 30.87
CA ILE A 31 -1.12 -7.63 29.42
C ILE A 31 -1.57 -8.94 28.77
N GLY A 32 -1.25 -10.08 29.38
CA GLY A 32 -1.68 -11.40 28.93
C GLY A 32 -3.19 -11.59 29.01
N CYS A 33 -3.88 -10.88 29.89
CA CYS A 33 -5.35 -10.90 30.00
C CYS A 33 -6.05 -10.17 28.83
N VAL A 34 -5.32 -9.25 28.16
CA VAL A 34 -5.92 -8.35 27.14
C VAL A 34 -5.29 -8.55 25.77
N LEU A 35 -3.99 -8.82 25.72
CA LEU A 35 -3.25 -8.91 24.47
C LEU A 35 -3.12 -10.35 24.00
N ARG A 36 -2.95 -10.50 22.68
CA ARG A 36 -2.71 -11.82 22.07
C ARG A 36 -1.35 -12.40 22.47
N PRO A 37 -1.20 -13.73 22.52
CA PRO A 37 0.03 -14.40 22.91
C PRO A 37 1.28 -13.90 22.16
N GLY A 38 1.15 -13.59 20.84
CA GLY A 38 2.27 -13.07 20.05
C GLY A 38 2.74 -11.67 20.51
N SER A 39 1.84 -10.81 20.97
CA SER A 39 2.19 -9.49 21.52
C SER A 39 2.85 -9.62 22.90
N VAL A 40 2.33 -10.52 23.75
CA VAL A 40 2.92 -10.84 25.05
C VAL A 40 4.33 -11.42 24.88
N MET A 41 4.53 -12.33 23.92
CA MET A 41 5.86 -12.87 23.61
C MET A 41 6.85 -11.79 23.14
N GLY A 42 6.37 -10.80 22.37
CA GLY A 42 7.18 -9.65 21.96
C GLY A 42 7.60 -8.79 23.18
N ALA A 43 6.67 -8.58 24.12
CA ALA A 43 6.96 -7.89 25.38
C ALA A 43 7.93 -8.66 26.27
N ASP A 44 7.74 -9.98 26.39
CA ASP A 44 8.65 -10.88 27.10
C ASP A 44 10.11 -10.75 26.59
N GLN A 45 10.28 -10.80 25.27
CA GLN A 45 11.61 -10.66 24.67
C GLN A 45 12.22 -9.28 24.89
N ALA A 46 11.42 -8.20 24.84
CA ALA A 46 11.89 -6.85 25.03
C ALA A 46 12.33 -6.62 26.49
N LEU A 47 11.51 -7.05 27.45
CA LEU A 47 11.80 -6.92 28.88
C LEU A 47 13.03 -7.74 29.29
N ARG A 48 13.13 -9.01 28.88
CA ARG A 48 14.33 -9.82 29.16
C ARG A 48 15.58 -9.21 28.53
N SER A 49 15.49 -8.62 27.36
CA SER A 49 16.61 -7.94 26.72
C SER A 49 17.06 -6.72 27.51
N LEU A 50 16.14 -5.92 28.06
CA LEU A 50 16.46 -4.79 28.93
C LEU A 50 17.06 -5.26 30.27
N ALA A 51 16.44 -6.23 30.92
CA ALA A 51 16.95 -6.79 32.18
C ALA A 51 18.37 -7.37 32.02
N GLN A 52 18.65 -8.07 30.91
CA GLN A 52 19.99 -8.56 30.62
C GLN A 52 21.02 -7.46 30.42
N PHE A 53 20.64 -6.34 29.77
CA PHE A 53 21.49 -5.18 29.64
C PHE A 53 21.78 -4.54 30.99
N LEU A 54 20.75 -4.32 31.81
CA LEU A 54 20.90 -3.72 33.12
C LEU A 54 21.78 -4.59 34.05
N LEU A 55 21.62 -5.90 33.99
CA LEU A 55 22.45 -6.82 34.74
C LEU A 55 23.94 -6.73 34.36
N ALA A 56 24.22 -6.53 33.05
CA ALA A 56 25.59 -6.50 32.54
C ALA A 56 26.29 -5.13 32.74
N GLU A 57 25.58 -4.05 32.47
CA GLU A 57 26.18 -2.72 32.34
C GLU A 57 25.84 -1.79 33.56
N HIS A 58 24.77 -2.11 34.30
CA HIS A 58 24.29 -1.31 35.46
C HIS A 58 23.97 -2.19 36.65
N PRO A 59 24.99 -2.84 37.25
CA PRO A 59 24.80 -3.79 38.37
C PRO A 59 24.15 -3.19 39.62
N HIS A 60 24.13 -1.87 39.77
CA HIS A 60 23.50 -1.16 40.88
C HIS A 60 21.98 -0.96 40.71
N ILE A 61 21.43 -1.20 39.52
CA ILE A 61 19.98 -1.10 39.25
C ILE A 61 19.31 -2.42 39.63
N GLU A 62 18.58 -2.44 40.70
CA GLU A 62 17.92 -3.64 41.24
C GLU A 62 16.43 -3.69 40.96
N GLN A 63 15.78 -2.52 40.82
CA GLN A 63 14.35 -2.36 40.66
C GLN A 63 14.02 -1.54 39.42
N VAL A 64 12.79 -1.73 38.87
CA VAL A 64 12.32 -0.98 37.72
C VAL A 64 12.23 0.52 38.01
N ALA A 65 11.87 0.90 39.24
CA ALA A 65 11.77 2.28 39.69
C ALA A 65 13.09 3.08 39.58
N GLN A 66 14.23 2.40 39.55
CA GLN A 66 15.56 3.00 39.43
C GLN A 66 16.02 3.24 38.00
N ILE A 67 15.22 2.85 37.01
CA ILE A 67 15.57 3.00 35.61
C ILE A 67 15.27 4.41 35.14
N ASP A 68 16.32 5.16 34.85
CA ASP A 68 16.27 6.53 34.35
C ASP A 68 16.71 6.66 32.89
N ARG A 69 16.70 7.88 32.40
CA ARG A 69 17.08 8.22 31.02
C ARG A 69 18.46 7.69 30.59
N PRO A 70 19.54 7.81 31.41
CA PRO A 70 20.87 7.32 31.03
C PRO A 70 20.89 5.83 30.68
N GLN A 71 20.14 4.98 31.41
CA GLN A 71 20.08 3.54 31.12
C GLN A 71 19.43 3.27 29.76
N ILE A 72 18.40 4.03 29.39
CA ILE A 72 17.75 3.91 28.07
C ILE A 72 18.69 4.37 26.96
N GLU A 73 19.47 5.42 27.20
CA GLU A 73 20.47 5.90 26.22
C GLU A 73 21.57 4.87 26.00
N GLY A 74 22.06 4.23 27.04
CA GLY A 74 23.02 3.11 26.93
C GLY A 74 22.41 1.86 26.29
N TYR A 75 21.15 1.56 26.58
CA TYR A 75 20.47 0.38 26.03
C TYR A 75 20.31 0.43 24.50
N LYS A 76 20.03 1.58 23.91
CA LYS A 76 19.83 1.71 22.46
C LYS A 76 21.02 1.23 21.61
N PRO A 77 22.25 1.73 21.81
CA PRO A 77 23.42 1.24 21.09
C PRO A 77 23.77 -0.22 21.43
N TRP A 78 23.62 -0.62 22.69
CA TRP A 78 23.82 -2.01 23.11
C TRP A 78 22.85 -2.95 22.36
N LEU A 79 21.57 -2.59 22.27
CA LEU A 79 20.57 -3.34 21.53
C LEU A 79 20.92 -3.43 20.03
N ALA A 80 21.31 -2.30 19.42
CA ALA A 80 21.65 -2.24 18.00
C ALA A 80 22.88 -3.10 17.64
N ALA A 81 23.80 -3.30 18.58
CA ALA A 81 24.98 -4.13 18.40
C ALA A 81 24.68 -5.65 18.54
N ARG A 82 23.49 -6.04 19.02
CA ARG A 82 23.15 -7.45 19.27
C ARG A 82 23.06 -8.26 17.97
N PRO A 83 23.53 -9.51 17.99
CA PRO A 83 23.36 -10.39 16.85
C PRO A 83 21.90 -10.73 16.61
N GLY A 84 21.51 -10.82 15.34
CA GLY A 84 20.23 -11.38 14.92
C GLY A 84 20.27 -12.91 14.88
N GLN A 85 19.11 -13.54 14.74
CA GLN A 85 19.02 -15.02 14.72
C GLN A 85 19.85 -15.64 13.58
N ASN A 86 19.84 -15.04 12.38
CA ASN A 86 20.59 -15.49 11.20
C ASN A 86 21.31 -14.31 10.51
N ARG A 87 21.68 -13.29 11.27
CA ARG A 87 22.30 -12.06 10.75
C ARG A 87 23.31 -11.52 11.75
N PRO A 88 24.34 -10.80 11.31
CA PRO A 88 25.34 -10.23 12.19
C PRO A 88 24.75 -9.27 13.24
N ARG A 89 23.66 -8.56 12.90
CA ARG A 89 22.94 -7.65 13.78
C ARG A 89 21.44 -7.80 13.64
N ILE A 90 20.69 -7.43 14.69
CA ILE A 90 19.23 -7.35 14.63
C ILE A 90 18.79 -6.27 13.63
N THR A 91 17.60 -6.44 13.07
CA THR A 91 17.08 -5.50 12.06
C THR A 91 16.56 -4.20 12.70
N PRO A 92 16.55 -3.06 11.96
CA PRO A 92 15.91 -1.83 12.43
C PRO A 92 14.45 -2.04 12.87
N ALA A 93 13.70 -2.88 12.17
CA ALA A 93 12.33 -3.23 12.55
C ALA A 93 12.27 -3.95 13.91
N THR A 94 13.22 -4.84 14.21
CA THR A 94 13.31 -5.49 15.52
C THR A 94 13.66 -4.50 16.61
N ILE A 95 14.58 -3.56 16.34
CA ILE A 95 14.94 -2.49 17.26
C ILE A 95 13.72 -1.62 17.56
N ALA A 96 13.04 -1.13 16.54
CA ALA A 96 11.84 -0.30 16.69
C ALA A 96 10.73 -1.03 17.47
N HIS A 97 10.51 -2.31 17.19
CA HIS A 97 9.53 -3.12 17.91
C HIS A 97 9.88 -3.26 19.39
N ARG A 98 11.14 -3.59 19.72
CA ARG A 98 11.58 -3.71 21.13
C ARG A 98 11.50 -2.40 21.89
N LEU A 99 12.00 -1.31 21.30
CA LEU A 99 11.93 0.01 21.92
C LEU A 99 10.49 0.52 22.08
N GLY A 100 9.65 0.32 21.08
CA GLY A 100 8.22 0.65 21.15
C GLY A 100 7.50 -0.15 22.24
N THR A 101 7.83 -1.41 22.38
CA THR A 101 7.27 -2.28 23.42
C THR A 101 7.73 -1.86 24.82
N LEU A 102 9.00 -1.52 25.02
CA LEU A 102 9.52 -1.00 26.30
C LEU A 102 8.90 0.35 26.65
N ARG A 103 8.74 1.24 25.66
CA ARG A 103 8.04 2.50 25.89
C ARG A 103 6.61 2.26 26.39
N MET A 104 5.88 1.31 25.80
CA MET A 104 4.54 0.94 26.27
C MET A 104 4.54 0.30 27.66
N PHE A 105 5.58 -0.44 28.02
CA PHE A 105 5.75 -0.96 29.38
C PHE A 105 5.82 0.19 30.39
N PHE A 106 6.76 1.14 30.23
CA PHE A 106 6.93 2.26 31.15
C PHE A 106 5.70 3.16 31.22
N LEU A 107 5.06 3.46 30.08
CA LEU A 107 3.83 4.24 30.06
C LEU A 107 2.70 3.57 30.84
N ARG A 108 2.54 2.26 30.71
CA ARG A 108 1.44 1.55 31.35
C ARG A 108 1.63 1.37 32.86
N ILE A 109 2.82 1.06 33.32
CA ILE A 109 3.07 0.94 34.76
C ILE A 109 2.93 2.30 35.47
N ASP A 110 3.29 3.40 34.79
CA ASP A 110 3.04 4.76 35.22
C ASP A 110 1.53 5.08 35.25
N GLU A 111 0.82 4.83 34.17
CA GLU A 111 -0.63 5.01 34.04
C GLU A 111 -1.42 4.18 35.07
N TRP A 112 -0.95 2.96 35.37
CA TRP A 112 -1.57 2.08 36.38
C TRP A 112 -1.22 2.44 37.79
N GLY A 113 -0.32 3.39 38.03
CA GLY A 113 0.09 3.86 39.33
C GLY A 113 0.83 2.81 40.15
N TRP A 114 1.70 2.00 39.50
CA TRP A 114 2.49 1.02 40.23
C TRP A 114 3.61 1.67 41.01
N ASP A 115 3.80 1.25 42.25
CA ASP A 115 4.87 1.77 43.13
C ASP A 115 6.28 1.52 42.57
N ASP A 116 6.42 0.47 41.75
CA ASP A 116 7.65 0.11 41.04
C ASP A 116 7.88 0.92 39.75
N ALA A 117 7.00 1.86 39.40
CA ALA A 117 7.21 2.71 38.24
C ALA A 117 8.32 3.74 38.52
N PRO A 118 9.18 4.05 37.53
CA PRO A 118 10.10 5.15 37.62
C PRO A 118 9.39 6.49 37.92
N ALA A 119 9.99 7.37 38.68
CA ALA A 119 9.42 8.68 39.01
C ALA A 119 9.06 9.53 37.78
N ARG A 120 9.67 9.23 36.65
CA ARG A 120 9.37 9.79 35.34
C ARG A 120 9.56 8.71 34.24
N VAL A 121 8.64 8.63 33.31
CA VAL A 121 8.76 7.73 32.15
C VAL A 121 10.08 8.02 31.42
N PRO A 122 11.03 7.05 31.35
CA PRO A 122 12.38 7.31 30.84
C PRO A 122 12.48 7.27 29.31
N MET A 123 11.37 6.95 28.62
CA MET A 123 11.33 6.78 27.16
C MET A 123 10.35 7.73 26.49
N PHE A 124 10.78 8.33 25.37
CA PHE A 124 9.99 9.27 24.58
C PHE A 124 9.60 8.67 23.21
N PRO A 125 8.60 9.26 22.50
CA PRO A 125 8.24 8.82 21.14
C PRO A 125 9.42 8.82 20.16
N GLY A 126 10.35 9.78 20.29
CA GLY A 126 11.53 9.91 19.44
C GLY A 126 12.59 8.82 19.65
N ASP A 127 12.49 8.01 20.73
CA ASP A 127 13.41 6.89 20.94
C ASP A 127 13.12 5.68 20.07
N VAL A 128 11.90 5.61 19.51
CA VAL A 128 11.49 4.53 18.63
C VAL A 128 11.81 4.93 17.18
N PRO A 129 12.74 4.23 16.51
CA PRO A 129 13.10 4.53 15.15
C PRO A 129 11.86 4.47 14.22
N ARG A 130 11.74 5.43 13.33
CA ARG A 130 10.74 5.33 12.24
C ARG A 130 11.09 4.14 11.36
N GLN A 131 10.07 3.40 10.99
CA GLN A 131 10.24 2.29 10.06
C GLN A 131 9.99 2.77 8.64
N ASP A 132 10.98 2.53 7.77
CA ASP A 132 10.78 2.71 6.33
C ASP A 132 9.98 1.51 5.81
N TYR A 133 8.79 1.78 5.33
CA TYR A 133 7.98 0.79 4.65
C TYR A 133 8.39 0.74 3.18
N GLY A 134 9.22 -0.23 2.83
CA GLY A 134 9.53 -0.53 1.43
C GLY A 134 8.29 -0.91 0.64
N LEU A 135 8.34 -0.73 -0.67
CA LEU A 135 7.26 -1.18 -1.55
C LEU A 135 7.00 -2.68 -1.37
N PRO A 136 5.73 -3.12 -1.39
CA PRO A 136 5.37 -4.53 -1.34
C PRO A 136 6.07 -5.31 -2.46
N LYS A 137 6.69 -6.44 -2.10
CA LYS A 137 7.38 -7.32 -3.06
C LYS A 137 6.37 -8.26 -3.71
N ALA A 138 5.59 -7.76 -4.66
CA ALA A 138 4.69 -8.57 -5.47
C ALA A 138 5.48 -9.40 -6.49
N LEU A 139 4.95 -10.57 -6.84
CA LEU A 139 5.42 -11.35 -7.99
C LEU A 139 4.82 -10.74 -9.27
N ASN A 140 5.60 -10.69 -10.33
CA ASN A 140 5.05 -10.38 -11.65
C ASN A 140 4.19 -11.54 -12.19
N ASP A 141 3.33 -11.26 -13.17
CA ASP A 141 2.38 -12.24 -13.70
C ASP A 141 3.05 -13.54 -14.22
N PRO A 142 4.16 -13.50 -14.97
CA PRO A 142 4.85 -14.72 -15.39
C PRO A 142 5.37 -15.57 -14.23
N THR A 143 5.86 -14.92 -13.18
CA THR A 143 6.37 -15.62 -11.98
C THR A 143 5.22 -16.24 -11.16
N ALA A 144 4.11 -15.51 -11.02
CA ALA A 144 2.90 -16.03 -10.38
C ALA A 144 2.33 -17.24 -11.16
N ALA A 145 2.31 -17.17 -12.50
CA ALA A 145 1.87 -18.27 -13.34
C ALA A 145 2.75 -19.53 -13.20
N LYS A 146 4.07 -19.37 -13.09
CA LYS A 146 4.98 -20.51 -12.80
C LYS A 146 4.67 -21.17 -11.47
N LEU A 147 4.35 -20.36 -10.45
CA LEU A 147 4.04 -20.89 -9.13
C LEU A 147 2.72 -21.70 -9.13
N LEU A 148 1.75 -21.33 -9.96
CA LEU A 148 0.49 -22.05 -10.16
C LEU A 148 0.64 -23.39 -10.90
N GLN A 149 1.82 -23.72 -11.42
CA GLN A 149 2.12 -25.04 -12.03
C GLN A 149 2.39 -26.14 -10.97
N ALA A 150 2.41 -25.81 -9.69
CA ALA A 150 2.47 -26.81 -8.61
C ALA A 150 1.27 -27.77 -8.73
N ASP A 151 1.52 -29.09 -8.49
CA ASP A 151 0.49 -30.11 -8.67
C ASP A 151 -0.76 -29.80 -7.84
N PRO A 152 -1.90 -29.51 -8.48
CA PRO A 152 -3.12 -29.11 -7.78
C PRO A 152 -3.78 -30.23 -6.98
N ARG A 153 -3.36 -31.50 -7.19
CA ARG A 153 -3.85 -32.66 -6.42
C ARG A 153 -3.17 -32.76 -5.07
N MET A 154 -2.02 -32.15 -4.91
CA MET A 154 -1.28 -32.15 -3.65
C MET A 154 -1.65 -30.93 -2.80
N LEU A 155 -1.68 -31.07 -1.49
CA LEU A 155 -1.99 -29.98 -0.56
C LEU A 155 -1.10 -28.74 -0.77
N ILE A 156 0.11 -28.93 -1.28
CA ILE A 156 1.02 -27.84 -1.64
C ILE A 156 0.41 -26.99 -2.76
N GLY A 157 -0.03 -27.60 -3.86
CA GLY A 157 -0.63 -26.90 -4.99
C GLY A 157 -1.93 -26.21 -4.61
N VAL A 158 -2.81 -26.92 -3.87
CA VAL A 158 -4.05 -26.33 -3.32
C VAL A 158 -3.74 -25.11 -2.45
N THR A 159 -2.73 -25.20 -1.56
CA THR A 159 -2.34 -24.08 -0.67
C THR A 159 -1.85 -22.86 -1.47
N VAL A 160 -1.01 -23.10 -2.50
CA VAL A 160 -0.49 -22.02 -3.35
C VAL A 160 -1.64 -21.29 -4.06
N GLU A 161 -2.49 -22.06 -4.74
CA GLU A 161 -3.58 -21.49 -5.54
C GLU A 161 -4.61 -20.79 -4.66
N PHE A 162 -4.94 -21.40 -3.52
CA PHE A 162 -5.85 -20.81 -2.53
C PHE A 162 -5.34 -19.46 -2.02
N LEU A 163 -4.10 -19.39 -1.55
CA LEU A 163 -3.52 -18.17 -1.01
C LEU A 163 -3.30 -17.08 -2.07
N LEU A 164 -2.93 -17.46 -3.29
CA LEU A 164 -2.73 -16.50 -4.38
C LEU A 164 -4.05 -15.87 -4.85
N ARG A 165 -5.16 -16.64 -4.82
CA ARG A 165 -6.48 -16.15 -5.27
C ARG A 165 -7.32 -15.50 -4.20
N THR A 166 -7.05 -15.77 -2.92
CA THR A 166 -7.82 -15.19 -1.81
C THR A 166 -7.09 -14.12 -1.04
N GLY A 167 -5.75 -14.11 -1.10
CA GLY A 167 -4.92 -13.18 -0.35
C GLY A 167 -5.02 -13.33 1.18
N LEU A 168 -5.48 -14.46 1.69
CA LEU A 168 -5.59 -14.70 3.12
C LEU A 168 -4.25 -14.60 3.83
N ARG A 169 -4.29 -14.17 5.09
CA ARG A 169 -3.15 -14.33 5.98
C ARG A 169 -3.00 -15.82 6.33
N VAL A 170 -1.75 -16.27 6.47
CA VAL A 170 -1.49 -17.70 6.81
C VAL A 170 -2.28 -18.15 8.04
N GLY A 171 -2.40 -17.29 9.06
CA GLY A 171 -3.17 -17.64 10.26
C GLY A 171 -4.68 -17.73 10.02
N GLU A 172 -5.23 -17.00 9.06
CA GLU A 172 -6.62 -17.11 8.62
C GLU A 172 -6.81 -18.43 7.85
N TYR A 173 -5.93 -18.69 6.88
CA TYR A 173 -5.95 -19.92 6.09
C TYR A 173 -5.88 -21.19 6.93
N THR A 174 -4.98 -21.26 7.91
CA THR A 174 -4.80 -22.46 8.75
C THR A 174 -5.94 -22.68 9.75
N ALA A 175 -6.80 -21.68 9.97
CA ALA A 175 -7.92 -21.71 10.91
C ALA A 175 -9.28 -21.95 10.22
N LEU A 176 -9.32 -22.10 8.89
CA LEU A 176 -10.58 -22.29 8.15
C LEU A 176 -11.29 -23.56 8.58
N ALA A 177 -12.56 -23.40 8.96
CA ALA A 177 -13.44 -24.51 9.30
C ALA A 177 -13.97 -25.23 8.04
N ALA A 178 -14.42 -26.44 8.19
CA ALA A 178 -14.92 -27.28 7.09
C ALA A 178 -16.11 -26.67 6.34
N ASP A 179 -16.92 -25.90 7.05
CA ASP A 179 -18.11 -25.19 6.58
C ASP A 179 -17.84 -23.74 6.18
N ALA A 180 -16.57 -23.36 6.07
CA ALA A 180 -16.19 -21.98 5.70
C ALA A 180 -16.59 -21.60 4.27
N VAL A 181 -16.77 -22.58 3.37
CA VAL A 181 -17.27 -22.33 2.01
C VAL A 181 -18.79 -22.38 2.02
N VAL A 182 -19.43 -21.28 1.69
CA VAL A 182 -20.88 -21.13 1.66
C VAL A 182 -21.36 -20.68 0.28
N LEU A 183 -22.53 -21.12 -0.15
CA LEU A 183 -23.19 -20.67 -1.36
C LEU A 183 -24.16 -19.53 -1.02
N ILE A 184 -23.96 -18.37 -1.63
CA ILE A 184 -24.86 -17.22 -1.50
C ILE A 184 -25.30 -16.80 -2.91
N GLY A 185 -26.57 -17.00 -3.21
CA GLY A 185 -27.04 -16.94 -4.60
C GLY A 185 -26.36 -18.02 -5.43
N ASP A 186 -25.77 -17.62 -6.57
CA ASP A 186 -25.04 -18.52 -7.48
C ASP A 186 -23.51 -18.46 -7.29
N THR A 187 -23.04 -17.80 -6.23
CA THR A 187 -21.61 -17.56 -6.00
C THR A 187 -21.16 -18.23 -4.69
N HIS A 188 -20.04 -18.94 -4.75
CA HIS A 188 -19.40 -19.45 -3.55
C HIS A 188 -18.62 -18.33 -2.84
N TRP A 189 -18.79 -18.28 -1.54
CA TRP A 189 -18.11 -17.33 -0.65
C TRP A 189 -17.35 -18.08 0.42
N LEU A 190 -16.24 -17.49 0.83
CA LEU A 190 -15.43 -17.98 1.93
C LEU A 190 -15.70 -17.14 3.17
N HIS A 191 -16.23 -17.74 4.20
CA HIS A 191 -16.30 -17.16 5.54
C HIS A 191 -14.91 -17.22 6.18
N VAL A 192 -14.31 -16.07 6.41
CA VAL A 192 -13.02 -15.94 7.11
C VAL A 192 -13.31 -15.55 8.55
N PRO A 193 -13.07 -16.46 9.51
CA PRO A 193 -13.41 -16.20 10.91
C PRO A 193 -12.57 -15.06 11.49
N ILE A 194 -13.04 -14.53 12.62
CA ILE A 194 -12.41 -13.45 13.38
C ILE A 194 -10.90 -13.68 13.52
N GLY A 195 -10.15 -12.92 12.77
CA GLY A 195 -8.69 -12.97 12.78
C GLY A 195 -8.06 -11.89 13.66
N LYS A 196 -6.86 -11.45 13.32
CA LYS A 196 -6.09 -10.40 14.04
C LYS A 196 -6.87 -9.08 14.22
N LEU A 197 -7.91 -8.86 13.41
CA LEU A 197 -8.65 -7.59 13.35
C LEU A 197 -9.98 -7.61 14.13
N HIS A 198 -10.33 -8.70 14.79
CA HIS A 198 -11.59 -8.90 15.54
C HIS A 198 -12.86 -8.76 14.70
N GLU A 199 -12.77 -8.94 13.40
CA GLU A 199 -13.88 -8.94 12.46
C GLU A 199 -13.78 -10.19 11.58
N ASP A 200 -14.91 -10.83 11.34
CA ASP A 200 -15.05 -11.83 10.29
C ASP A 200 -15.43 -11.14 8.97
N ARG A 201 -15.24 -11.82 7.87
CA ARG A 201 -15.59 -11.33 6.54
C ARG A 201 -15.87 -12.45 5.56
N TYR A 202 -16.63 -12.12 4.54
CA TYR A 202 -16.87 -13.00 3.42
C TYR A 202 -16.06 -12.57 2.21
N LEU A 203 -15.43 -13.53 1.53
CA LEU A 203 -14.69 -13.33 0.28
C LEU A 203 -15.35 -14.14 -0.83
N PRO A 204 -15.58 -13.56 -2.01
CA PRO A 204 -16.02 -14.36 -3.17
C PRO A 204 -14.90 -15.36 -3.54
N LEU A 205 -15.27 -16.61 -3.75
CA LEU A 205 -14.35 -17.64 -4.18
C LEU A 205 -14.40 -17.85 -5.69
N HIS A 206 -13.20 -17.87 -6.28
CA HIS A 206 -13.07 -18.26 -7.67
C HIS A 206 -13.46 -19.74 -7.84
N PRO A 207 -14.27 -20.13 -8.87
CA PRO A 207 -14.74 -21.50 -9.06
C PRO A 207 -13.62 -22.54 -9.01
N ARG A 208 -12.45 -22.22 -9.58
CA ARG A 208 -11.27 -23.09 -9.53
C ARG A 208 -10.80 -23.40 -8.09
N VAL A 209 -10.93 -22.49 -7.16
CA VAL A 209 -10.55 -22.74 -5.76
C VAL A 209 -11.54 -23.71 -5.12
N VAL A 210 -12.83 -23.59 -5.42
CA VAL A 210 -13.87 -24.50 -4.94
C VAL A 210 -13.60 -25.91 -5.44
N GLU A 211 -13.39 -26.08 -6.76
CA GLU A 211 -13.05 -27.37 -7.37
C GLU A 211 -11.84 -28.05 -6.71
N LEU A 212 -10.78 -27.29 -6.44
CA LEU A 212 -9.56 -27.81 -5.83
C LEU A 212 -9.77 -28.22 -4.38
N VAL A 213 -10.52 -27.43 -3.63
CA VAL A 213 -10.88 -27.75 -2.23
C VAL A 213 -11.72 -29.01 -2.18
N ASP A 214 -12.73 -29.11 -3.01
CA ASP A 214 -13.64 -30.26 -3.06
C ASP A 214 -12.89 -31.54 -3.48
N ALA A 215 -12.07 -31.45 -4.55
CA ALA A 215 -11.26 -32.58 -5.01
C ALA A 215 -10.28 -33.06 -3.93
N TYR A 216 -9.59 -32.13 -3.26
CA TYR A 216 -8.65 -32.48 -2.17
C TYR A 216 -9.41 -33.11 -1.00
N ARG A 217 -10.55 -32.54 -0.60
CA ARG A 217 -11.37 -33.08 0.51
C ARG A 217 -11.89 -34.47 0.21
N ALA A 218 -12.42 -34.67 -1.00
CA ALA A 218 -12.92 -35.98 -1.42
C ALA A 218 -11.83 -37.08 -1.41
N ALA A 219 -10.60 -36.73 -1.77
CA ALA A 219 -9.49 -37.69 -1.86
C ALA A 219 -8.78 -37.93 -0.53
N HIS A 220 -8.67 -36.94 0.36
CA HIS A 220 -7.74 -36.96 1.48
C HIS A 220 -8.34 -36.62 2.85
N VAL A 221 -9.60 -36.15 2.93
CA VAL A 221 -10.19 -35.68 4.19
C VAL A 221 -11.35 -36.57 4.60
N PRO A 222 -11.30 -37.20 5.78
CA PRO A 222 -12.40 -38.01 6.27
C PRO A 222 -13.70 -37.20 6.44
N PRO A 223 -14.86 -37.78 6.20
CA PRO A 223 -16.15 -37.13 6.46
C PRO A 223 -16.27 -36.63 7.91
N GLY A 224 -16.87 -35.44 8.08
CA GLY A 224 -17.02 -34.82 9.40
C GLY A 224 -15.77 -34.15 9.99
N HIS A 225 -14.67 -34.06 9.24
CA HIS A 225 -13.50 -33.38 9.72
C HIS A 225 -13.74 -31.86 9.87
N ARG A 226 -13.34 -31.29 11.01
CA ARG A 226 -13.66 -29.88 11.40
C ARG A 226 -12.91 -28.81 10.61
N LEU A 227 -11.76 -29.14 9.98
CA LEU A 227 -10.95 -28.18 9.22
C LEU A 227 -11.23 -28.31 7.72
N LEU A 228 -11.16 -27.19 7.01
CA LEU A 228 -11.35 -27.16 5.56
C LEU A 228 -10.24 -27.95 4.83
N LEU A 229 -8.99 -27.65 5.16
CA LEU A 229 -7.79 -28.21 4.51
C LEU A 229 -6.81 -28.74 5.56
N PRO A 230 -7.10 -29.87 6.22
CA PRO A 230 -6.14 -30.53 7.11
C PRO A 230 -5.01 -31.19 6.32
N ARG A 231 -3.93 -31.56 7.00
CA ARG A 231 -2.93 -32.49 6.43
C ARG A 231 -3.56 -33.87 6.22
N GLU A 232 -2.98 -34.71 5.40
CA GLU A 232 -3.40 -36.10 5.17
C GLU A 232 -3.52 -36.90 6.47
N ASN A 233 -2.73 -36.60 7.50
CA ASN A 233 -2.81 -37.21 8.83
C ASN A 233 -3.89 -36.57 9.74
N GLY A 234 -4.78 -35.73 9.21
CA GLY A 234 -5.86 -35.05 9.93
C GLY A 234 -5.40 -33.87 10.81
N LYS A 235 -4.11 -33.61 10.94
CA LYS A 235 -3.62 -32.48 11.78
C LYS A 235 -3.79 -31.13 11.08
N ALA A 236 -3.98 -30.09 11.86
CA ALA A 236 -3.99 -28.72 11.36
C ALA A 236 -2.66 -28.35 10.68
N LEU A 237 -2.75 -27.52 9.67
CA LEU A 237 -1.60 -26.83 9.13
C LEU A 237 -1.10 -25.78 10.12
N ASP A 238 0.19 -25.70 10.33
CA ASP A 238 0.82 -24.58 11.04
C ASP A 238 1.50 -23.62 10.05
N ARG A 239 1.84 -22.42 10.53
CA ARG A 239 2.44 -21.37 9.71
C ARG A 239 3.76 -21.78 9.06
N HIS A 240 4.57 -22.59 9.76
CA HIS A 240 5.87 -23.04 9.24
C HIS A 240 5.67 -24.04 8.10
N THR A 241 4.68 -24.92 8.23
CA THR A 241 4.35 -25.87 7.17
C THR A 241 3.86 -25.14 5.92
N VAL A 242 2.96 -24.16 6.05
CA VAL A 242 2.51 -23.36 4.91
C VAL A 242 3.68 -22.62 4.27
N THR A 243 4.55 -21.98 5.05
CA THR A 243 5.76 -21.33 4.52
C THR A 243 6.66 -22.31 3.76
N ARG A 244 6.85 -23.52 4.30
CA ARG A 244 7.62 -24.58 3.64
C ARG A 244 6.97 -25.03 2.33
N PHE A 245 5.64 -25.12 2.28
CA PHE A 245 4.91 -25.47 1.06
C PHE A 245 5.14 -24.43 -0.03
N ILE A 246 4.97 -23.14 0.30
CA ILE A 246 5.19 -22.03 -0.64
C ILE A 246 6.64 -22.01 -1.14
N ASN A 247 7.61 -22.19 -0.24
CA ASN A 247 9.02 -22.26 -0.62
C ASN A 247 9.32 -23.45 -1.51
N LYS A 248 8.76 -24.63 -1.20
CA LYS A 248 8.94 -25.85 -2.03
C LYS A 248 8.36 -25.65 -3.42
N ALA A 249 7.15 -25.10 -3.53
CA ALA A 249 6.54 -24.76 -4.83
C ALA A 249 7.40 -23.76 -5.60
N GLY A 250 7.91 -22.71 -4.92
CA GLY A 250 8.82 -21.74 -5.50
C GLY A 250 10.10 -22.38 -6.05
N THR A 251 10.77 -23.21 -5.25
CA THR A 251 11.98 -23.93 -5.67
C THR A 251 11.72 -24.83 -6.87
N THR A 252 10.61 -25.57 -6.87
CA THR A 252 10.21 -26.45 -8.00
C THR A 252 9.97 -25.63 -9.28
N ALA A 253 9.45 -24.41 -9.14
CA ALA A 253 9.23 -23.48 -10.24
C ALA A 253 10.50 -22.70 -10.66
N GLY A 254 11.66 -22.99 -10.07
CA GLY A 254 12.93 -22.29 -10.34
C GLY A 254 12.96 -20.85 -9.82
N LEU A 255 12.16 -20.53 -8.80
CA LEU A 255 12.06 -19.20 -8.23
C LEU A 255 12.91 -19.07 -6.96
N ALA A 256 13.33 -17.85 -6.65
CA ALA A 256 13.95 -17.51 -5.38
C ALA A 256 12.96 -17.70 -4.21
N HIS A 257 13.48 -17.61 -2.99
CA HIS A 257 12.70 -17.76 -1.77
C HIS A 257 11.43 -16.90 -1.75
N ILE A 258 10.26 -17.55 -1.67
CA ILE A 258 8.94 -16.93 -1.70
C ILE A 258 8.28 -17.04 -0.33
N HIS A 259 7.66 -15.97 0.13
CA HIS A 259 6.92 -15.91 1.37
C HIS A 259 5.41 -15.88 1.16
N PRO A 260 4.61 -16.50 2.04
CA PRO A 260 3.14 -16.46 1.93
C PRO A 260 2.58 -15.04 1.82
N HIS A 261 3.14 -14.09 2.56
CA HIS A 261 2.70 -12.69 2.51
C HIS A 261 2.95 -12.03 1.15
N GLN A 262 3.94 -12.51 0.40
CA GLN A 262 4.21 -12.07 -0.96
C GLN A 262 3.09 -12.44 -1.93
N LEU A 263 2.44 -13.61 -1.75
CA LEU A 263 1.27 -14.01 -2.55
C LEU A 263 0.10 -13.04 -2.36
N ARG A 264 -0.11 -12.62 -1.12
CA ARG A 264 -1.13 -11.60 -0.80
C ARG A 264 -0.79 -10.23 -1.43
N HIS A 265 0.47 -9.82 -1.41
CA HIS A 265 0.92 -8.61 -2.11
C HIS A 265 0.72 -8.73 -3.62
N THR A 266 0.97 -9.91 -4.18
CA THR A 266 0.76 -10.19 -5.61
C THR A 266 -0.70 -10.02 -5.99
N LEU A 267 -1.63 -10.63 -5.26
CA LEU A 267 -3.06 -10.47 -5.50
C LEU A 267 -3.50 -9.00 -5.44
N ALA A 268 -3.09 -8.29 -4.38
CA ALA A 268 -3.45 -6.88 -4.22
C ALA A 268 -2.92 -6.01 -5.37
N THR A 269 -1.66 -6.23 -5.77
CA THR A 269 -1.05 -5.50 -6.89
C THR A 269 -1.72 -5.85 -8.22
N GLN A 270 -2.05 -7.12 -8.44
CA GLN A 270 -2.77 -7.55 -9.63
C GLN A 270 -4.19 -6.98 -9.68
N ALA A 271 -4.89 -6.92 -8.54
CA ALA A 271 -6.23 -6.39 -8.43
C ALA A 271 -6.28 -4.89 -8.78
N ILE A 272 -5.38 -4.09 -8.18
CA ILE A 272 -5.34 -2.65 -8.45
C ILE A 272 -4.93 -2.35 -9.90
N ASN A 273 -3.94 -3.08 -10.45
CA ASN A 273 -3.52 -2.92 -11.84
C ASN A 273 -4.59 -3.32 -12.86
N ARG A 274 -5.64 -4.03 -12.43
CA ARG A 274 -6.79 -4.43 -13.25
C ARG A 274 -8.05 -3.62 -12.91
N GLY A 275 -7.91 -2.52 -12.18
CA GLY A 275 -8.98 -1.55 -11.96
C GLY A 275 -9.89 -1.84 -10.76
N MET A 276 -9.53 -2.78 -9.86
CA MET A 276 -10.29 -2.97 -8.62
C MET A 276 -10.08 -1.78 -7.70
N SER A 277 -11.15 -1.25 -7.09
CA SER A 277 -11.07 -0.10 -6.19
C SER A 277 -10.28 -0.42 -4.91
N LEU A 278 -9.67 0.60 -4.31
CA LEU A 278 -8.91 0.45 -3.07
C LEU A 278 -9.79 -0.05 -1.91
N GLU A 279 -11.05 0.39 -1.87
CA GLU A 279 -12.03 -0.03 -0.88
C GLU A 279 -12.37 -1.52 -1.02
N ALA A 280 -12.59 -1.99 -2.25
CA ALA A 280 -12.85 -3.40 -2.52
C ALA A 280 -11.64 -4.28 -2.17
N ILE A 281 -10.42 -3.82 -2.49
CA ILE A 281 -9.17 -4.50 -2.10
C ILE A 281 -9.01 -4.50 -0.56
N ALA A 282 -9.30 -3.38 0.11
CA ALA A 282 -9.24 -3.28 1.57
C ALA A 282 -10.22 -4.25 2.23
N ALA A 283 -11.46 -4.29 1.77
CA ALA A 283 -12.49 -5.21 2.24
C ALA A 283 -12.09 -6.69 2.02
N MET A 284 -11.65 -7.02 0.80
CA MET A 284 -11.19 -8.37 0.44
C MET A 284 -10.04 -8.83 1.34
N LEU A 285 -9.04 -7.97 1.54
CA LEU A 285 -7.88 -8.28 2.35
C LEU A 285 -8.16 -8.13 3.87
N GLY A 286 -9.24 -7.52 4.30
CA GLY A 286 -9.52 -7.20 5.70
C GLY A 286 -8.46 -6.23 6.23
N HIS A 287 -8.34 -5.04 5.63
CA HIS A 287 -7.52 -3.95 6.13
C HIS A 287 -8.39 -3.03 6.98
N LYS A 288 -7.94 -2.68 8.19
CA LYS A 288 -8.65 -1.73 9.08
C LYS A 288 -8.56 -0.29 8.61
N SER A 289 -7.50 0.04 7.87
CA SER A 289 -7.25 1.37 7.34
C SER A 289 -6.92 1.27 5.87
N LEU A 290 -7.42 2.21 5.08
CA LEU A 290 -7.05 2.37 3.68
C LEU A 290 -5.54 2.62 3.50
N ASP A 291 -4.86 3.19 4.49
CA ASP A 291 -3.40 3.38 4.47
C ASP A 291 -2.64 2.08 4.21
N MET A 292 -3.15 0.96 4.75
CA MET A 292 -2.58 -0.37 4.50
C MET A 292 -2.74 -0.81 3.03
N THR A 293 -3.74 -0.27 2.33
CA THR A 293 -4.03 -0.58 0.93
C THR A 293 -3.37 0.43 -0.01
N LEU A 294 -3.24 1.68 0.41
CA LEU A 294 -2.54 2.74 -0.34
C LEU A 294 -1.08 2.40 -0.69
N VAL A 295 -0.46 1.52 0.08
CA VAL A 295 0.89 1.01 -0.23
C VAL A 295 0.91 0.31 -1.59
N TYR A 296 -0.19 -0.35 -2.00
CA TYR A 296 -0.31 -0.98 -3.32
C TYR A 296 -0.55 0.03 -4.43
N ALA A 297 -1.23 1.14 -4.16
CA ALA A 297 -1.40 2.22 -5.12
C ALA A 297 -0.06 2.81 -5.57
N LYS A 298 0.94 2.83 -4.69
CA LYS A 298 2.31 3.26 -5.02
C LYS A 298 3.02 2.34 -6.03
N ILE A 299 2.53 1.12 -6.23
CA ILE A 299 3.10 0.13 -7.16
C ILE A 299 2.33 0.11 -8.47
N ALA A 300 1.12 0.63 -8.50
CA ALA A 300 0.27 0.70 -9.68
C ALA A 300 0.80 1.74 -10.67
N ASN A 301 2.02 1.51 -11.18
CA ASN A 301 2.67 2.36 -12.18
C ASN A 301 1.79 2.56 -13.43
N ARG A 302 0.93 1.59 -13.74
CA ARG A 302 0.06 1.65 -14.89
C ARG A 302 -1.07 2.66 -14.70
N THR A 303 -1.75 2.65 -13.56
CA THR A 303 -2.83 3.61 -13.27
C THR A 303 -2.29 5.04 -13.24
N VAL A 304 -1.14 5.28 -12.60
CA VAL A 304 -0.49 6.60 -12.58
C VAL A 304 -0.07 7.02 -13.98
N ALA A 305 0.48 6.10 -14.78
CA ALA A 305 0.86 6.40 -16.15
C ALA A 305 -0.38 6.67 -17.04
N GLU A 306 -1.43 5.84 -16.93
CA GLU A 306 -2.67 6.01 -17.68
C GLU A 306 -3.39 7.32 -17.31
N GLU A 307 -3.51 7.64 -16.02
CA GLU A 307 -4.04 8.92 -15.56
C GLU A 307 -3.18 10.10 -16.00
N TYR A 308 -1.85 9.98 -15.88
CA TYR A 308 -0.92 11.00 -16.35
C TYR A 308 -1.07 11.24 -17.85
N PHE A 309 -1.07 10.19 -18.67
CA PHE A 309 -1.23 10.32 -20.12
C PHE A 309 -2.62 10.84 -20.50
N THR A 310 -3.68 10.43 -19.80
CA THR A 310 -5.03 10.99 -20.01
C THR A 310 -5.10 12.48 -19.66
N VAL A 311 -4.42 12.89 -18.61
CA VAL A 311 -4.30 14.32 -18.25
C VAL A 311 -3.38 15.03 -19.25
N ALA A 312 -2.25 14.43 -19.62
CA ALA A 312 -1.33 15.00 -20.59
C ALA A 312 -2.02 15.20 -21.95
N GLU A 313 -2.79 14.21 -22.44
CA GLU A 313 -3.59 14.36 -23.67
C GLU A 313 -4.62 15.51 -23.57
N LYS A 314 -5.28 15.65 -22.43
CA LYS A 314 -6.20 16.78 -22.19
C LYS A 314 -5.46 18.12 -22.14
N VAL A 315 -4.28 18.15 -21.54
CA VAL A 315 -3.42 19.33 -21.50
C VAL A 315 -2.87 19.63 -22.90
N ASP A 316 -2.40 18.62 -23.62
CA ASP A 316 -1.95 18.78 -25.01
C ASP A 316 -3.07 19.24 -25.93
N ALA A 317 -4.31 18.76 -25.72
CA ALA A 317 -5.49 19.24 -26.43
C ALA A 317 -5.81 20.73 -26.15
N LEU A 318 -5.42 21.25 -24.96
CA LEU A 318 -5.54 22.69 -24.67
C LEU A 318 -4.49 23.52 -25.40
N TYR A 319 -3.33 22.95 -25.69
CA TYR A 319 -2.22 23.59 -26.40
C TYR A 319 -2.19 23.24 -27.91
N ALA A 320 -2.88 22.20 -28.33
CA ALA A 320 -3.08 21.92 -29.73
C ALA A 320 -3.88 23.07 -30.35
N SER A 321 -3.35 23.65 -31.42
CA SER A 321 -4.12 24.60 -32.23
C SER A 321 -5.45 23.94 -32.60
N PRO A 322 -6.61 24.61 -32.37
CA PRO A 322 -7.91 24.02 -32.71
C PRO A 322 -7.87 23.60 -34.18
N ALA A 323 -8.21 22.35 -34.45
CA ALA A 323 -8.35 21.87 -35.82
C ALA A 323 -9.38 22.78 -36.51
N GLN A 324 -8.93 23.57 -37.48
CA GLN A 324 -9.82 24.42 -38.25
C GLN A 324 -10.70 23.51 -39.13
N LEU A 325 -11.97 23.43 -38.79
CA LEU A 325 -12.92 22.77 -39.66
C LEU A 325 -13.09 23.61 -40.95
N PRO A 326 -13.14 22.99 -42.14
CA PRO A 326 -13.47 23.72 -43.35
C PRO A 326 -14.73 24.56 -43.18
N ALA A 327 -14.77 25.74 -43.79
CA ALA A 327 -15.86 26.69 -43.59
C ALA A 327 -17.25 26.13 -43.99
N ASP A 328 -17.30 25.16 -44.85
CA ASP A 328 -18.49 24.45 -45.34
C ASP A 328 -18.91 23.26 -44.47
N ALA A 329 -18.03 22.78 -43.57
CA ALA A 329 -18.36 21.73 -42.59
C ALA A 329 -19.25 22.21 -41.44
N LEU A 330 -19.35 23.52 -41.23
CA LEU A 330 -20.20 24.16 -40.24
C LEU A 330 -21.51 24.59 -40.90
N GLY A 331 -22.52 23.75 -40.89
CA GLY A 331 -23.88 24.15 -41.28
C GLY A 331 -24.39 25.33 -40.42
N PRO A 332 -25.45 26.01 -40.85
CA PRO A 332 -25.97 27.24 -40.18
C PRO A 332 -26.19 27.06 -38.66
N ASN A 333 -26.57 25.88 -38.23
CA ASN A 333 -26.80 25.57 -36.82
C ASN A 333 -25.52 25.47 -35.99
N MET A 334 -24.45 24.95 -36.58
CA MET A 334 -23.13 24.84 -35.87
C MET A 334 -22.46 26.23 -35.80
N THR A 335 -22.61 27.04 -36.82
CA THR A 335 -22.15 28.47 -36.77
C THR A 335 -22.87 29.24 -35.68
N ARG A 336 -24.17 28.97 -35.48
CA ARG A 336 -24.97 29.58 -34.40
C ARG A 336 -24.51 29.05 -33.03
N LEU A 337 -24.28 27.75 -32.84
CA LEU A 337 -23.80 27.16 -31.61
C LEU A 337 -22.41 27.69 -31.24
N ASN A 338 -21.50 27.82 -32.19
CA ASN A 338 -20.19 28.42 -31.96
C ASN A 338 -20.27 29.88 -31.50
N ARG A 339 -21.22 30.65 -32.05
CA ARG A 339 -21.48 32.03 -31.61
C ARG A 339 -22.07 32.11 -30.20
N GLU A 340 -22.84 31.13 -29.80
CA GLU A 340 -23.46 31.06 -28.46
C GLU A 340 -22.48 30.59 -27.37
N HIS A 341 -21.49 29.79 -27.72
CA HIS A 341 -20.52 29.22 -26.76
C HIS A 341 -19.15 29.92 -26.73
N HIS A 342 -18.85 30.78 -27.74
CA HIS A 342 -17.59 31.51 -27.80
C HIS A 342 -17.87 33.01 -27.84
N ARG A 343 -17.08 33.77 -27.05
CA ARG A 343 -17.20 35.23 -27.10
C ARG A 343 -16.71 35.72 -28.47
N LEU A 344 -17.61 36.30 -29.25
CA LEU A 344 -17.31 36.91 -30.54
C LEU A 344 -16.44 38.16 -30.34
N LEU A 345 -15.31 38.20 -31.03
CA LEU A 345 -14.42 39.36 -31.13
C LEU A 345 -14.58 39.98 -32.52
N GLY A 346 -14.04 41.21 -32.71
CA GLY A 346 -14.17 41.90 -33.99
C GLY A 346 -13.55 41.21 -35.19
N ASN A 347 -12.61 40.26 -34.97
CA ASN A 347 -11.83 39.57 -36.00
C ASN A 347 -11.58 38.09 -35.67
N GLY A 348 -12.35 37.50 -34.77
CA GLY A 348 -12.25 36.11 -34.36
C GLY A 348 -13.13 35.77 -33.18
N TYR A 349 -12.81 34.68 -32.52
CA TYR A 349 -13.50 34.16 -31.33
C TYR A 349 -12.54 33.98 -30.18
N CYS A 350 -13.03 34.21 -28.94
CA CYS A 350 -12.34 33.80 -27.73
C CYS A 350 -12.89 32.44 -27.28
N VAL A 351 -12.04 31.40 -27.32
CA VAL A 351 -12.40 30.04 -26.94
C VAL A 351 -12.05 29.73 -25.47
N ARG A 352 -11.77 30.74 -24.67
CA ARG A 352 -11.48 30.57 -23.25
C ARG A 352 -12.68 30.03 -22.48
N PRO A 353 -12.50 29.08 -21.55
CA PRO A 353 -13.55 28.61 -20.67
C PRO A 353 -14.26 29.77 -19.94
N THR A 354 -15.57 29.75 -19.86
CA THR A 354 -16.40 30.82 -19.25
C THR A 354 -16.12 31.04 -17.76
N VAL A 355 -15.50 30.03 -17.10
CA VAL A 355 -15.12 30.09 -15.68
C VAL A 355 -13.78 30.79 -15.42
N MET A 356 -13.03 31.14 -16.48
CA MET A 356 -11.74 31.83 -16.37
C MET A 356 -11.88 33.31 -16.67
N ASP A 357 -11.46 34.17 -15.76
CA ASP A 357 -11.42 35.62 -15.98
C ASP A 357 -10.32 36.04 -16.97
N CYS A 358 -10.54 37.13 -17.69
CA CYS A 358 -9.58 37.69 -18.63
C CYS A 358 -8.79 38.84 -17.99
N GLU A 359 -7.50 38.63 -17.81
CA GLU A 359 -6.59 39.66 -17.31
C GLU A 359 -6.06 40.59 -18.42
N PHE A 360 -6.33 40.29 -19.70
CA PHE A 360 -5.78 40.99 -20.86
C PHE A 360 -6.88 41.52 -21.76
N GLU A 361 -7.55 42.58 -21.37
CA GLU A 361 -8.46 43.30 -22.28
C GLU A 361 -7.62 44.02 -23.36
N ASN A 362 -7.96 43.80 -24.63
CA ASN A 362 -7.41 44.44 -25.84
C ASN A 362 -6.16 43.86 -26.51
N ILE A 363 -5.70 42.68 -26.17
CA ILE A 363 -4.56 41.98 -26.86
C ILE A 363 -5.04 40.60 -27.36
N CYS A 364 -6.24 40.53 -27.89
CA CYS A 364 -6.84 39.23 -28.23
C CYS A 364 -6.11 38.52 -29.36
N GLU A 365 -5.61 39.22 -30.38
CA GLU A 365 -4.98 38.62 -31.56
C GLU A 365 -3.68 37.88 -31.28
N THR A 366 -3.03 38.10 -30.14
CA THR A 366 -1.83 37.36 -29.68
C THR A 366 -2.10 36.43 -28.51
N CYS A 367 -3.38 36.32 -28.10
CA CYS A 367 -3.78 35.45 -26.99
C CYS A 367 -3.89 33.99 -27.45
N THR A 368 -3.47 33.07 -26.60
CA THR A 368 -3.56 31.61 -26.85
C THR A 368 -5.00 31.11 -26.98
N TYR A 369 -5.98 31.86 -26.48
CA TYR A 369 -7.40 31.57 -26.62
C TYR A 369 -8.08 32.27 -27.80
N PHE A 370 -7.32 32.99 -28.62
CA PHE A 370 -7.85 33.64 -29.81
C PHE A 370 -7.86 32.69 -30.99
N THR A 371 -8.99 32.54 -31.65
CA THR A 371 -9.14 31.80 -32.89
C THR A 371 -9.79 32.68 -33.94
N THR A 372 -9.35 32.57 -35.18
CA THR A 372 -9.98 33.28 -36.31
C THR A 372 -10.30 32.28 -37.42
N GLY A 373 -11.21 32.59 -38.29
CA GLY A 373 -11.65 31.76 -39.43
C GLY A 373 -11.68 32.55 -40.70
N LEU A 374 -11.94 31.83 -41.81
CA LEU A 374 -12.03 32.43 -43.15
C LEU A 374 -13.05 33.52 -43.28
N GLU A 375 -14.12 33.50 -42.48
CA GLU A 375 -15.14 34.51 -42.37
C GLU A 375 -14.60 35.90 -41.93
N PHE A 376 -13.50 35.93 -41.20
CA PHE A 376 -12.85 37.17 -40.71
C PHE A 376 -11.73 37.64 -41.65
N ARG A 377 -11.36 36.90 -42.68
CA ARG A 377 -10.28 37.27 -43.61
C ARG A 377 -10.42 38.66 -44.19
N PRO A 378 -11.62 39.10 -44.66
CA PRO A 378 -11.79 40.47 -45.15
C PRO A 378 -11.51 41.52 -44.04
N THR A 379 -11.94 41.27 -42.82
CA THR A 379 -11.72 42.15 -41.66
C THR A 379 -10.23 42.21 -41.31
N LEU A 380 -9.53 41.10 -41.29
CA LEU A 380 -8.08 41.03 -41.03
C LEU A 380 -7.27 41.78 -42.10
N LEU A 381 -7.64 41.67 -43.36
CA LEU A 381 -7.03 42.41 -44.47
C LEU A 381 -7.22 43.91 -44.32
N ALA A 382 -8.44 44.37 -43.95
CA ALA A 382 -8.74 45.79 -43.71
C ALA A 382 -7.97 46.33 -42.51
N GLN A 383 -7.88 45.57 -41.40
CA GLN A 383 -7.12 45.93 -40.20
C GLN A 383 -5.60 45.99 -40.49
N ARG A 384 -5.08 45.07 -41.29
CA ARG A 384 -3.68 45.10 -41.77
C ARG A 384 -3.40 46.38 -42.56
N ALA A 385 -4.25 46.71 -43.54
CA ALA A 385 -4.10 47.90 -44.36
C ALA A 385 -4.12 49.19 -43.49
N ASP A 386 -5.02 49.29 -42.55
CA ASP A 386 -5.11 50.43 -41.61
C ASP A 386 -3.84 50.51 -40.72
N ALA A 387 -3.36 49.36 -40.20
CA ALA A 387 -2.13 49.33 -39.42
C ALA A 387 -0.88 49.78 -40.24
N CYS A 388 -0.82 49.38 -41.50
CA CYS A 388 0.26 49.83 -42.42
C CYS A 388 0.13 51.36 -42.67
N ALA A 389 -1.05 51.88 -42.95
CA ALA A 389 -1.28 53.27 -43.17
C ALA A 389 -0.90 54.15 -41.95
N LYS A 390 -1.06 53.61 -40.75
CA LYS A 390 -0.72 54.25 -39.48
C LYS A 390 0.71 54.01 -39.00
N GLY A 391 1.55 53.31 -39.77
CA GLY A 391 2.94 52.96 -39.42
C GLY A 391 3.06 51.97 -38.23
N GLN A 392 2.00 51.26 -37.89
CA GLN A 392 1.99 50.29 -36.79
C GLN A 392 2.56 48.92 -37.26
N THR A 393 3.88 48.87 -37.51
CA THR A 393 4.56 47.70 -38.09
C THR A 393 4.36 46.41 -37.33
N ARG A 394 4.41 46.45 -35.98
CA ARG A 394 4.19 45.26 -35.14
C ARG A 394 2.75 44.73 -35.29
N ARG A 395 1.76 45.59 -35.38
CA ARG A 395 0.37 45.20 -35.52
C ARG A 395 0.08 44.65 -36.90
N ALA A 396 0.67 45.24 -37.94
CA ALA A 396 0.61 44.72 -39.30
C ALA A 396 1.17 43.34 -39.40
N SER A 397 2.33 43.06 -38.77
CA SER A 397 2.96 41.72 -38.73
C SER A 397 2.08 40.67 -38.05
N ILE A 398 1.34 41.01 -37.00
CA ILE A 398 0.38 40.10 -36.36
C ILE A 398 -0.73 39.70 -37.34
N TYR A 399 -1.30 40.67 -38.03
CA TYR A 399 -2.33 40.38 -39.04
C TYR A 399 -1.78 39.59 -40.24
N ASP A 400 -0.54 39.83 -40.65
CA ASP A 400 0.11 39.03 -41.68
C ASP A 400 0.20 37.58 -41.28
N THR A 401 0.61 37.30 -40.01
CA THR A 401 0.68 35.95 -39.47
C THR A 401 -0.68 35.23 -39.42
N LEU A 402 -1.73 35.95 -38.99
CA LEU A 402 -3.08 35.43 -38.93
C LEU A 402 -3.63 35.12 -40.33
N ILE A 403 -3.42 36.00 -41.30
CA ILE A 403 -3.85 35.81 -42.69
C ILE A 403 -3.10 34.62 -43.31
N ALA A 404 -1.80 34.53 -43.14
CA ALA A 404 -0.98 33.41 -43.62
C ALA A 404 -1.44 32.05 -43.06
N SER A 405 -1.84 32.04 -41.77
CA SER A 405 -2.39 30.83 -41.14
C SER A 405 -3.72 30.38 -41.78
N LEU A 406 -4.55 31.32 -42.24
CA LEU A 406 -5.79 31.03 -42.92
C LEU A 406 -5.54 30.50 -44.36
N ASP A 407 -4.52 31.05 -45.06
CA ASP A 407 -4.17 30.65 -46.45
C ASP A 407 -3.52 29.27 -46.51
N THR A 408 -2.81 28.84 -45.45
CA THR A 408 -2.25 27.46 -45.37
C THR A 408 -3.32 26.41 -45.15
N THR A 409 -4.48 26.78 -44.67
CA THR A 409 -5.61 25.87 -44.44
C THR A 409 -6.43 25.61 -45.69
N GLU A 410 -6.39 26.48 -46.71
CA GLU A 410 -7.00 26.25 -48.06
C GLU A 410 -6.21 25.23 -48.93
N ALA A 411 -4.97 24.96 -48.56
CA ALA A 411 -4.06 24.11 -49.38
C ALA A 411 -3.95 22.65 -48.84
N SER A 412 -4.64 22.29 -47.78
CA SER A 412 -4.66 20.94 -47.18
C SER A 412 -6.05 20.34 -47.24
#